data_4e0f02c168ffb2ade842d95aaf67e339
#
_entry.id   4e0f02c168ffb2ade842d95aaf67e339
#
_cell.length_a   1.000
_cell.length_b   1.000
_cell.length_c   1.000
_cell.angle_alpha   90.00
_cell.angle_beta   90.00
_cell.angle_gamma   90.00
#
_symmetry.space_group_name_H-M   'P 1'
#
loop_
_entity.id
_entity.type
_entity.pdbx_description
1 polymer ?
#
loop_
_entity_poly.entity_id
_entity_poly.type
_entity_poly.pdbx_seq_one_letter_code
_entity_poly.pdbx_strand_id
1 'polypeptide(L)'
;MADVPFRRDPTYRPIIRVAKGVFGTLGVRFDIVGTDNIPATGGALLAINHTSFLDFALAGVPADRRGKRLVRFMAKDSVFAHPIAGPLMRGMRHIPVDREQGSQSFRDAVRYLKAGELVGIFPEATMSRAMDIKEIKSGAVRIAIAADVPIIPMCVFGGARILSYGHKDFSRGTTVAITIGEPLHPKRGEDTDVLTEQLRTRMRELLDETVARYPYEGSPWWVPVRLGGSAPTLEQAEEIDRQARAARAAKKAAKGASKK
;
A
#
# COMPACT_ATOMS: atom_id res chain seq x y z
N MET A 1 28.85 -12.81 1.35
CA MET A 1 27.56 -12.18 0.98
C MET A 1 27.00 -13.00 -0.16
N ALA A 2 25.95 -13.80 0.08
CA ALA A 2 25.38 -14.61 -0.98
C ALA A 2 24.63 -13.69 -1.94
N ASP A 3 25.08 -13.69 -3.18
CA ASP A 3 24.46 -13.03 -4.31
C ASP A 3 23.05 -13.62 -4.48
N VAL A 4 22.00 -12.87 -4.09
CA VAL A 4 20.62 -13.32 -4.29
C VAL A 4 20.29 -13.03 -5.74
N PRO A 5 20.15 -14.04 -6.61
CA PRO A 5 19.90 -13.80 -8.02
C PRO A 5 18.45 -13.30 -8.22
N PHE A 6 18.25 -11.99 -8.18
CA PHE A 6 16.94 -11.31 -8.32
C PHE A 6 16.32 -11.41 -9.72
N ARG A 7 17.00 -12.02 -10.68
CA ARG A 7 16.55 -12.03 -12.09
C ARG A 7 15.51 -13.10 -12.45
N ARG A 8 15.25 -14.09 -11.59
CA ARG A 8 14.23 -15.12 -11.87
C ARG A 8 13.27 -15.23 -10.70
N ASP A 9 12.12 -14.59 -10.80
CA ASP A 9 10.99 -14.78 -9.90
C ASP A 9 9.88 -15.53 -10.64
N PRO A 10 9.90 -16.87 -10.59
CA PRO A 10 9.00 -17.70 -11.40
C PRO A 10 7.54 -17.58 -10.96
N THR A 11 7.29 -17.17 -9.72
CA THR A 11 5.93 -17.05 -9.18
C THR A 11 5.34 -15.67 -9.43
N TYR A 12 6.12 -14.61 -9.25
CA TYR A 12 5.59 -13.24 -9.30
C TYR A 12 5.17 -12.81 -10.72
N ARG A 13 5.97 -13.16 -11.72
CA ARG A 13 5.71 -12.79 -13.11
C ARG A 13 4.39 -13.34 -13.68
N PRO A 14 4.05 -14.63 -13.49
CA PRO A 14 2.74 -15.15 -13.84
C PRO A 14 1.60 -14.43 -13.14
N ILE A 15 1.72 -14.12 -11.84
CA ILE A 15 0.69 -13.40 -11.07
C ILE A 15 0.47 -12.00 -11.64
N ILE A 16 1.53 -11.27 -12.01
CA ILE A 16 1.40 -9.96 -12.68
C ILE A 16 0.64 -10.10 -14.01
N ARG A 17 0.90 -11.14 -14.81
CA ARG A 17 0.17 -11.37 -16.07
C ARG A 17 -1.32 -11.60 -15.82
N VAL A 18 -1.66 -12.42 -14.81
CA VAL A 18 -3.06 -12.65 -14.40
C VAL A 18 -3.70 -11.35 -13.94
N ALA A 19 -3.04 -10.58 -13.06
CA ALA A 19 -3.55 -9.29 -12.59
C ALA A 19 -3.81 -8.31 -13.75
N LYS A 20 -2.88 -8.22 -14.71
CA LYS A 20 -3.05 -7.41 -15.92
C LYS A 20 -4.24 -7.89 -16.77
N GLY A 21 -4.43 -9.20 -16.91
CA GLY A 21 -5.59 -9.78 -17.58
C GLY A 21 -6.89 -9.40 -16.89
N VAL A 22 -6.95 -9.49 -15.55
CA VAL A 22 -8.13 -9.08 -14.77
C VAL A 22 -8.39 -7.58 -14.93
N PHE A 23 -7.39 -6.72 -14.81
CA PHE A 23 -7.56 -5.27 -15.02
C PHE A 23 -8.00 -4.95 -16.45
N GLY A 24 -7.47 -5.68 -17.46
CA GLY A 24 -7.90 -5.56 -18.86
C GLY A 24 -9.36 -5.97 -19.05
N THR A 25 -9.78 -7.08 -18.46
CA THR A 25 -11.18 -7.56 -18.51
C THR A 25 -12.13 -6.57 -17.85
N LEU A 26 -11.74 -5.98 -16.72
CA LEU A 26 -12.49 -4.93 -16.06
C LEU A 26 -12.38 -3.58 -16.78
N GLY A 27 -11.59 -3.48 -17.85
CA GLY A 27 -11.39 -2.22 -18.57
C GLY A 27 -10.83 -1.10 -17.69
N VAL A 28 -10.00 -1.42 -16.69
CA VAL A 28 -9.40 -0.43 -15.79
C VAL A 28 -8.51 0.52 -16.58
N ARG A 29 -8.79 1.81 -16.47
CA ARG A 29 -8.02 2.87 -17.11
C ARG A 29 -7.02 3.44 -16.11
N PHE A 30 -5.72 3.32 -16.42
CA PHE A 30 -4.65 3.82 -15.56
C PHE A 30 -4.18 5.21 -16.01
N ASP A 31 -4.33 6.20 -15.13
CA ASP A 31 -3.72 7.52 -15.22
C ASP A 31 -2.53 7.56 -14.24
N ILE A 32 -1.29 7.50 -14.76
CA ILE A 32 -0.09 7.39 -13.94
C ILE A 32 0.87 8.54 -14.24
N VAL A 33 1.24 9.27 -13.19
CA VAL A 33 2.17 10.41 -13.25
C VAL A 33 3.34 10.17 -12.31
N GLY A 34 4.53 10.62 -12.68
CA GLY A 34 5.74 10.55 -11.87
C GLY A 34 6.43 9.18 -11.87
N THR A 35 6.19 8.32 -12.86
CA THR A 35 6.80 6.98 -12.94
C THR A 35 8.33 7.03 -12.89
N ASP A 36 8.96 8.11 -13.37
CA ASP A 36 10.41 8.29 -13.38
C ASP A 36 11.01 8.48 -11.99
N ASN A 37 10.21 8.86 -11.00
CA ASN A 37 10.60 8.94 -9.60
C ASN A 37 10.88 7.55 -8.99
N ILE A 38 10.39 6.47 -9.61
CA ILE A 38 10.79 5.11 -9.21
C ILE A 38 12.16 4.84 -9.85
N PRO A 39 13.22 4.57 -9.06
CA PRO A 39 14.54 4.32 -9.59
C PRO A 39 14.55 3.07 -10.49
N ALA A 40 15.22 3.15 -11.64
CA ALA A 40 15.34 2.02 -12.57
C ALA A 40 16.17 0.88 -11.97
N THR A 41 17.11 1.19 -11.09
CA THR A 41 17.99 0.24 -10.37
C THR A 41 18.16 0.70 -8.92
N GLY A 42 18.69 -0.18 -8.06
CA GLY A 42 18.86 0.12 -6.64
C GLY A 42 17.57 -0.04 -5.83
N GLY A 43 17.72 -0.01 -4.50
CA GLY A 43 16.60 -0.12 -3.57
C GLY A 43 15.82 1.18 -3.41
N ALA A 44 14.52 1.08 -3.19
CA ALA A 44 13.69 2.22 -2.76
C ALA A 44 12.48 1.71 -1.96
N LEU A 45 12.07 2.47 -0.96
CA LEU A 45 10.88 2.21 -0.17
C LEU A 45 9.71 2.99 -0.75
N LEU A 46 8.67 2.30 -1.22
CA LEU A 46 7.43 2.92 -1.70
C LEU A 46 6.48 3.09 -0.51
N ALA A 47 6.17 4.33 -0.13
CA ALA A 47 5.19 4.65 0.90
C ALA A 47 3.85 4.97 0.23
N ILE A 48 2.87 4.10 0.39
CA ILE A 48 1.64 4.07 -0.40
C ILE A 48 0.45 4.28 0.52
N ASN A 49 -0.53 5.11 0.13
CA ASN A 49 -1.80 5.21 0.84
C ASN A 49 -2.61 3.92 0.75
N HIS A 50 -3.55 3.72 1.67
CA HIS A 50 -4.31 2.47 1.72
C HIS A 50 -5.81 2.70 1.85
N THR A 51 -6.54 2.55 0.73
CA THR A 51 -8.00 2.75 0.65
C THR A 51 -8.74 1.56 0.03
N SER A 52 -8.01 0.63 -0.61
CA SER A 52 -8.57 -0.52 -1.33
C SER A 52 -7.84 -1.81 -1.00
N PHE A 53 -8.55 -2.93 -1.04
CA PHE A 53 -7.93 -4.26 -1.00
C PHE A 53 -7.05 -4.55 -2.21
N LEU A 54 -7.16 -3.76 -3.29
CA LEU A 54 -6.39 -3.91 -4.51
C LEU A 54 -5.13 -3.04 -4.55
N ASP A 55 -4.91 -2.16 -3.55
CA ASP A 55 -3.82 -1.16 -3.60
C ASP A 55 -2.44 -1.79 -3.83
N PHE A 56 -2.16 -2.97 -3.27
CA PHE A 56 -0.88 -3.65 -3.49
C PHE A 56 -0.67 -4.03 -4.98
N ALA A 57 -1.73 -4.49 -5.65
CA ALA A 57 -1.65 -4.85 -7.07
C ALA A 57 -1.59 -3.61 -7.96
N LEU A 58 -2.37 -2.57 -7.62
CA LEU A 58 -2.41 -1.29 -8.33
C LEU A 58 -1.08 -0.53 -8.20
N ALA A 59 -0.52 -0.44 -7.00
CA ALA A 59 0.78 0.20 -6.74
C ALA A 59 1.96 -0.54 -7.39
N GLY A 60 1.81 -1.81 -7.72
CA GLY A 60 2.80 -2.57 -8.49
C GLY A 60 2.86 -2.18 -9.98
N VAL A 61 1.80 -1.57 -10.53
CA VAL A 61 1.72 -1.25 -11.97
C VAL A 61 2.79 -0.23 -12.41
N PRO A 62 3.03 0.90 -11.71
CA PRO A 62 4.10 1.83 -12.08
C PRO A 62 5.48 1.18 -12.07
N ALA A 63 5.79 0.37 -11.06
CA ALA A 63 7.08 -0.33 -10.97
C ALA A 63 7.28 -1.33 -12.12
N ASP A 64 6.22 -2.05 -12.52
CA ASP A 64 6.30 -2.94 -13.68
C ASP A 64 6.46 -2.15 -15.00
N ARG A 65 5.89 -0.95 -15.12
CA ARG A 65 6.15 -0.05 -16.26
C ARG A 65 7.58 0.48 -16.26
N ARG A 66 8.13 0.76 -15.06
CA ARG A 66 9.51 1.24 -14.87
C ARG A 66 10.50 0.07 -14.87
N GLY A 67 10.83 -0.46 -16.04
CA GLY A 67 11.84 -1.50 -16.20
C GLY A 67 11.47 -2.89 -15.65
N LYS A 68 10.17 -3.21 -15.56
CA LYS A 68 9.69 -4.52 -15.05
C LYS A 68 10.10 -4.80 -13.60
N ARG A 69 10.21 -3.77 -12.78
CA ARG A 69 10.58 -3.91 -11.37
C ARG A 69 9.47 -4.57 -10.55
N LEU A 70 9.87 -5.38 -9.57
CA LEU A 70 8.97 -6.07 -8.65
C LEU A 70 8.95 -5.35 -7.30
N VAL A 71 7.79 -5.26 -6.67
CA VAL A 71 7.65 -4.63 -5.34
C VAL A 71 7.39 -5.72 -4.29
N ARG A 72 8.21 -5.80 -3.23
CA ARG A 72 8.02 -6.69 -2.09
C ARG A 72 7.16 -5.99 -1.06
N PHE A 73 5.88 -6.30 -1.02
CA PHE A 73 4.96 -5.64 -0.09
C PHE A 73 5.10 -6.19 1.33
N MET A 74 5.08 -5.28 2.29
CA MET A 74 4.93 -5.61 3.70
C MET A 74 3.43 -5.80 3.99
N ALA A 75 3.03 -6.98 4.44
CA ALA A 75 1.64 -7.31 4.69
C ALA A 75 1.47 -8.06 6.01
N LYS A 76 0.29 -7.91 6.64
CA LYS A 76 0.00 -8.57 7.92
C LYS A 76 0.21 -10.08 7.83
N ASP A 77 0.82 -10.67 8.83
CA ASP A 77 1.12 -12.11 8.97
C ASP A 77 -0.09 -13.02 8.74
N SER A 78 -1.27 -12.59 9.20
CA SER A 78 -2.50 -13.37 8.99
C SER A 78 -2.88 -13.58 7.52
N VAL A 79 -2.40 -12.74 6.59
CA VAL A 79 -2.59 -12.95 5.15
C VAL A 79 -1.76 -14.13 4.67
N PHE A 80 -0.57 -14.32 5.26
CA PHE A 80 0.31 -15.47 4.97
C PHE A 80 -0.20 -16.78 5.57
N ALA A 81 -1.06 -16.73 6.59
CA ALA A 81 -1.73 -17.89 7.16
C ALA A 81 -2.95 -18.35 6.34
N HIS A 82 -3.44 -17.53 5.39
CA HIS A 82 -4.58 -17.90 4.55
C HIS A 82 -4.20 -19.02 3.57
N PRO A 83 -5.04 -20.07 3.40
CA PRO A 83 -4.67 -21.27 2.63
C PRO A 83 -4.35 -21.00 1.15
N ILE A 84 -4.99 -20.03 0.54
CA ILE A 84 -4.78 -19.66 -0.86
C ILE A 84 -3.80 -18.48 -0.98
N ALA A 85 -4.05 -17.38 -0.26
CA ALA A 85 -3.22 -16.18 -0.36
C ALA A 85 -1.81 -16.41 0.20
N GLY A 86 -1.65 -17.21 1.27
CA GLY A 86 -0.38 -17.44 1.92
C GLY A 86 0.71 -18.00 1.00
N PRO A 87 0.47 -19.11 0.27
CA PRO A 87 1.42 -19.62 -0.73
C PRO A 87 1.79 -18.58 -1.81
N LEU A 88 0.82 -17.79 -2.30
CA LEU A 88 1.07 -16.74 -3.27
C LEU A 88 1.95 -15.62 -2.68
N MET A 89 1.65 -15.14 -1.47
CA MET A 89 2.43 -14.10 -0.78
C MET A 89 3.89 -14.56 -0.55
N ARG A 90 4.09 -15.80 -0.11
CA ARG A 90 5.42 -16.39 0.06
C ARG A 90 6.14 -16.56 -1.28
N GLY A 91 5.45 -17.09 -2.30
CA GLY A 91 6.00 -17.26 -3.64
C GLY A 91 6.41 -15.93 -4.30
N MET A 92 5.71 -14.84 -4.02
CA MET A 92 6.07 -13.48 -4.43
C MET A 92 7.13 -12.83 -3.50
N ARG A 93 7.59 -13.53 -2.48
CA ARG A 93 8.56 -13.02 -1.48
C ARG A 93 8.12 -11.72 -0.81
N HIS A 94 6.81 -11.58 -0.55
CA HIS A 94 6.30 -10.49 0.28
C HIS A 94 6.73 -10.68 1.73
N ILE A 95 6.77 -9.60 2.50
CA ILE A 95 7.33 -9.55 3.84
C ILE A 95 6.20 -9.65 4.87
N PRO A 96 6.12 -10.75 5.67
CA PRO A 96 5.14 -10.84 6.73
C PRO A 96 5.45 -9.85 7.86
N VAL A 97 4.43 -9.13 8.31
CA VAL A 97 4.52 -8.19 9.43
C VAL A 97 3.77 -8.74 10.62
N ASP A 98 4.50 -9.23 11.59
CA ASP A 98 4.01 -9.47 12.94
C ASP A 98 4.02 -8.15 13.70
N ARG A 99 2.85 -7.72 14.18
CA ARG A 99 2.69 -6.45 14.91
C ARG A 99 3.22 -6.51 16.33
N GLU A 100 3.37 -7.71 16.89
CA GLU A 100 3.87 -7.93 18.24
C GLU A 100 5.40 -8.09 18.23
N GLN A 101 5.96 -8.63 17.15
CA GLN A 101 7.39 -8.89 16.98
C GLN A 101 7.94 -8.25 15.68
N GLY A 102 7.71 -6.97 15.48
CA GLY A 102 8.05 -6.25 14.23
C GLY A 102 9.54 -6.23 13.85
N SER A 103 10.44 -6.74 14.69
CA SER A 103 11.88 -6.71 14.44
C SER A 103 12.32 -7.57 13.23
N GLN A 104 11.63 -8.69 12.94
CA GLN A 104 11.98 -9.55 11.80
C GLN A 104 11.56 -8.90 10.48
N SER A 105 10.34 -8.38 10.39
CA SER A 105 9.87 -7.69 9.19
C SER A 105 10.71 -6.45 8.85
N PHE A 106 11.18 -5.74 9.88
CA PHE A 106 12.13 -4.64 9.72
C PHE A 106 13.46 -5.11 9.08
N ARG A 107 14.07 -6.17 9.64
CA ARG A 107 15.32 -6.73 9.10
C ARG A 107 15.17 -7.23 7.67
N ASP A 108 14.05 -7.88 7.37
CA ASP A 108 13.76 -8.40 6.03
C ASP A 108 13.57 -7.26 5.02
N ALA A 109 12.84 -6.19 5.38
CA ALA A 109 12.69 -5.01 4.54
C ALA A 109 14.05 -4.35 4.23
N VAL A 110 14.87 -4.12 5.26
CA VAL A 110 16.21 -3.55 5.10
C VAL A 110 17.09 -4.44 4.19
N ARG A 111 17.04 -5.76 4.38
CA ARG A 111 17.79 -6.72 3.56
C ARG A 111 17.38 -6.63 2.07
N TYR A 112 16.09 -6.61 1.76
CA TYR A 112 15.60 -6.48 0.38
C TYR A 112 16.01 -5.15 -0.23
N LEU A 113 15.86 -4.05 0.49
CA LEU A 113 16.25 -2.72 0.03
C LEU A 113 17.75 -2.63 -0.28
N LYS A 114 18.62 -3.15 0.62
CA LYS A 114 20.07 -3.19 0.39
C LYS A 114 20.47 -4.09 -0.76
N ALA A 115 19.65 -5.08 -1.09
CA ALA A 115 19.84 -5.93 -2.27
C ALA A 115 19.32 -5.30 -3.57
N GLY A 116 18.89 -4.03 -3.54
CA GLY A 116 18.42 -3.28 -4.71
C GLY A 116 16.96 -3.53 -5.09
N GLU A 117 16.16 -4.16 -4.22
CA GLU A 117 14.73 -4.40 -4.46
C GLU A 117 13.87 -3.20 -4.07
N LEU A 118 12.66 -3.12 -4.63
CA LEU A 118 11.64 -2.20 -4.15
C LEU A 118 10.84 -2.87 -3.02
N VAL A 119 10.65 -2.16 -1.92
CA VAL A 119 9.77 -2.58 -0.83
C VAL A 119 8.57 -1.62 -0.76
N GLY A 120 7.36 -2.16 -0.76
CA GLY A 120 6.12 -1.39 -0.60
C GLY A 120 5.59 -1.50 0.82
N ILE A 121 5.26 -0.38 1.40
CA ILE A 121 4.66 -0.27 2.73
C ILE A 121 3.43 0.63 2.70
N PHE A 122 2.42 0.28 3.48
CA PHE A 122 1.27 1.11 3.79
C PHE A 122 1.49 1.72 5.18
N PRO A 123 2.07 2.93 5.30
CA PRO A 123 2.51 3.45 6.60
C PRO A 123 1.35 3.75 7.55
N GLU A 124 0.13 3.86 7.04
CA GLU A 124 -1.11 3.97 7.80
C GLU A 124 -1.46 2.70 8.60
N ALA A 125 -0.80 1.57 8.32
CA ALA A 125 -0.98 0.24 8.92
C ALA A 125 -2.37 -0.41 8.72
N THR A 126 -3.41 0.35 8.39
CA THR A 126 -4.76 -0.15 8.08
C THR A 126 -5.40 0.70 6.99
N MET A 127 -6.33 0.12 6.24
CA MET A 127 -7.08 0.87 5.21
C MET A 127 -7.83 2.07 5.83
N SER A 128 -7.82 3.20 5.12
CA SER A 128 -8.54 4.40 5.49
C SER A 128 -9.97 4.38 4.94
N ARG A 129 -10.96 4.39 5.83
CA ARG A 129 -12.37 4.56 5.43
C ARG A 129 -12.72 6.00 5.09
N ALA A 130 -11.90 6.94 5.56
CA ALA A 130 -12.04 8.36 5.21
C ALA A 130 -11.59 8.67 3.79
N MET A 131 -11.02 7.70 3.06
CA MET A 131 -10.38 7.92 1.75
C MET A 131 -9.27 8.98 1.79
N ASP A 132 -8.87 9.41 2.96
CA ASP A 132 -7.84 10.42 3.25
C ASP A 132 -6.65 9.77 3.96
N ILE A 133 -5.51 10.48 3.98
CA ILE A 133 -4.28 10.04 4.67
C ILE A 133 -4.46 10.17 6.18
N LYS A 134 -4.38 9.05 6.86
CA LYS A 134 -4.39 8.98 8.33
C LYS A 134 -3.04 9.36 8.94
N GLU A 135 -2.94 9.21 10.25
CA GLU A 135 -1.63 9.15 10.91
C GLU A 135 -0.82 7.97 10.37
N ILE A 136 0.46 8.20 10.15
CA ILE A 136 1.39 7.19 9.65
C ILE A 136 2.41 6.80 10.73
N LYS A 137 2.90 5.57 10.63
CA LYS A 137 3.91 5.04 11.54
C LYS A 137 5.31 5.38 11.06
N SER A 138 6.22 5.66 11.99
CA SER A 138 7.62 5.96 11.71
C SER A 138 8.42 4.78 11.10
N GLY A 139 7.82 3.60 11.01
CA GLY A 139 8.45 2.41 10.47
C GLY A 139 9.03 2.57 9.07
N ALA A 140 8.33 3.30 8.18
CA ALA A 140 8.81 3.59 6.83
C ALA A 140 10.12 4.39 6.85
N VAL A 141 10.16 5.48 7.62
CA VAL A 141 11.35 6.34 7.76
C VAL A 141 12.52 5.55 8.36
N ARG A 142 12.27 4.82 9.46
CA ARG A 142 13.31 4.01 10.13
C ARG A 142 13.90 2.93 9.22
N ILE A 143 13.08 2.26 8.40
CA ILE A 143 13.53 1.25 7.43
C ILE A 143 14.41 1.91 6.36
N ALA A 144 13.98 3.06 5.81
CA ALA A 144 14.72 3.76 4.77
C ALA A 144 16.08 4.25 5.26
N ILE A 145 16.15 4.85 6.46
CA ILE A 145 17.41 5.25 7.12
C ILE A 145 18.34 4.04 7.32
N ALA A 146 17.82 2.93 7.82
CA ALA A 146 18.63 1.72 8.09
C ALA A 146 19.13 1.04 6.81
N ALA A 147 18.39 1.19 5.72
CA ALA A 147 18.76 0.65 4.42
C ALA A 147 19.60 1.62 3.57
N ASP A 148 19.64 2.91 3.92
CA ASP A 148 20.24 4.00 3.16
C ASP A 148 19.66 4.11 1.74
N VAL A 149 18.33 4.22 1.67
CA VAL A 149 17.58 4.28 0.41
C VAL A 149 16.53 5.40 0.46
N PRO A 150 16.10 5.94 -0.71
CA PRO A 150 15.03 6.91 -0.75
C PRO A 150 13.67 6.31 -0.38
N ILE A 151 12.79 7.17 0.16
CA ILE A 151 11.36 6.92 0.27
C ILE A 151 10.67 7.58 -0.90
N ILE A 152 9.88 6.80 -1.63
CA ILE A 152 9.06 7.30 -2.75
C ILE A 152 7.61 7.35 -2.27
N PRO A 153 7.05 8.51 -1.99
CA PRO A 153 5.64 8.63 -1.66
C PRO A 153 4.79 8.36 -2.90
N MET A 154 3.72 7.60 -2.74
CA MET A 154 2.83 7.20 -3.85
C MET A 154 1.38 7.28 -3.39
N CYS A 155 0.54 7.94 -4.19
CA CYS A 155 -0.91 7.93 -4.03
C CYS A 155 -1.55 7.02 -5.08
N VAL A 156 -2.41 6.10 -4.63
CA VAL A 156 -3.29 5.27 -5.47
C VAL A 156 -4.73 5.68 -5.18
N PHE A 157 -5.46 6.11 -6.20
CA PHE A 157 -6.82 6.60 -6.09
C PHE A 157 -7.76 5.94 -7.11
N GLY A 158 -9.02 5.69 -6.72
CA GLY A 158 -10.01 5.00 -7.56
C GLY A 158 -10.12 3.49 -7.31
N GLY A 159 -9.12 2.84 -6.69
CA GLY A 159 -9.16 1.42 -6.35
C GLY A 159 -10.31 1.07 -5.40
N ALA A 160 -10.66 1.97 -4.48
CA ALA A 160 -11.77 1.82 -3.55
C ALA A 160 -13.13 1.61 -4.24
N ARG A 161 -13.31 2.19 -5.43
CA ARG A 161 -14.51 2.01 -6.26
C ARG A 161 -14.72 0.60 -6.76
N ILE A 162 -13.62 -0.17 -6.87
CA ILE A 162 -13.65 -1.57 -7.29
C ILE A 162 -13.85 -2.48 -6.10
N LEU A 163 -13.01 -2.30 -5.04
CA LEU A 163 -13.07 -3.18 -3.88
C LEU A 163 -12.53 -2.50 -2.62
N SER A 164 -13.43 -2.19 -1.68
CA SER A 164 -13.07 -1.64 -0.37
C SER A 164 -14.01 -2.14 0.73
N TYR A 165 -13.90 -1.58 1.93
CA TYR A 165 -14.82 -1.92 3.02
C TYR A 165 -16.27 -1.58 2.67
N GLY A 166 -17.13 -2.61 2.65
CA GLY A 166 -18.57 -2.44 2.37
C GLY A 166 -18.90 -2.14 0.92
N HIS A 167 -17.89 -2.08 0.03
CA HIS A 167 -18.09 -1.80 -1.39
C HIS A 167 -17.38 -2.83 -2.27
N LYS A 168 -18.12 -3.32 -3.25
CA LYS A 168 -17.63 -4.25 -4.27
C LYS A 168 -18.38 -3.96 -5.57
N ASP A 169 -17.66 -3.40 -6.53
CA ASP A 169 -18.18 -3.12 -7.87
C ASP A 169 -17.14 -3.50 -8.92
N PHE A 170 -17.45 -4.50 -9.73
CA PHE A 170 -16.61 -4.98 -10.83
C PHE A 170 -17.11 -4.51 -12.19
N SER A 171 -17.89 -3.45 -12.24
CA SER A 171 -18.30 -2.82 -13.50
C SER A 171 -17.06 -2.32 -14.27
N ARG A 172 -17.20 -2.29 -15.59
CA ARG A 172 -16.08 -1.96 -16.48
C ARG A 172 -15.81 -0.46 -16.53
N GLY A 173 -14.56 -0.11 -16.75
CA GLY A 173 -14.17 1.25 -17.13
C GLY A 173 -13.78 2.14 -15.96
N THR A 174 -13.60 1.59 -14.74
CA THR A 174 -13.11 2.36 -13.60
C THR A 174 -11.73 2.94 -13.89
N THR A 175 -11.57 4.25 -13.68
CA THR A 175 -10.27 4.90 -13.71
C THR A 175 -9.53 4.65 -12.39
N VAL A 176 -8.24 4.38 -12.46
CA VAL A 176 -7.32 4.34 -11.33
C VAL A 176 -6.21 5.35 -11.60
N ALA A 177 -6.15 6.40 -10.80
CA ALA A 177 -5.10 7.41 -10.88
C ALA A 177 -3.99 7.08 -9.86
N ILE A 178 -2.73 7.19 -10.29
CA ILE A 178 -1.56 6.96 -9.46
C ILE A 178 -0.59 8.12 -9.64
N THR A 179 -0.25 8.78 -8.53
CA THR A 179 0.79 9.82 -8.53
C THR A 179 1.99 9.33 -7.72
N ILE A 180 3.15 9.38 -8.31
CA ILE A 180 4.42 9.04 -7.68
C ILE A 180 5.16 10.35 -7.42
N GLY A 181 5.37 10.70 -6.16
CA GLY A 181 6.04 11.92 -5.75
C GLY A 181 7.56 11.83 -5.83
N GLU A 182 8.20 12.99 -5.68
CA GLU A 182 9.65 13.09 -5.62
C GLU A 182 10.22 12.28 -4.45
N PRO A 183 11.40 11.67 -4.63
CA PRO A 183 12.06 10.89 -3.58
C PRO A 183 12.43 11.75 -2.36
N LEU A 184 12.13 11.26 -1.17
CA LEU A 184 12.65 11.78 0.09
C LEU A 184 13.90 10.99 0.47
N HIS A 185 14.97 11.66 0.88
CA HIS A 185 16.24 11.03 1.21
C HIS A 185 16.57 11.20 2.71
N PRO A 186 15.91 10.42 3.60
CA PRO A 186 16.14 10.52 5.03
C PRO A 186 17.55 10.04 5.39
N LYS A 187 18.23 10.80 6.27
CA LYS A 187 19.61 10.51 6.68
C LYS A 187 19.67 10.04 8.13
N ARG A 188 20.73 9.32 8.45
CA ARG A 188 21.01 8.92 9.83
C ARG A 188 21.30 10.17 10.68
N GLY A 189 20.68 10.25 11.87
CA GLY A 189 20.80 11.35 12.79
C GLY A 189 19.71 12.42 12.66
N GLU A 190 18.90 12.36 11.62
CA GLU A 190 17.72 13.23 11.51
C GLU A 190 16.58 12.76 12.43
N ASP A 191 15.75 13.69 12.86
CA ASP A 191 14.60 13.39 13.70
C ASP A 191 13.55 12.57 12.93
N THR A 192 13.32 11.36 13.40
CA THR A 192 12.40 10.41 12.77
C THR A 192 10.95 10.89 12.77
N ASP A 193 10.52 11.63 13.80
CA ASP A 193 9.14 12.10 13.91
C ASP A 193 8.90 13.27 12.96
N VAL A 194 9.87 14.18 12.84
CA VAL A 194 9.84 15.27 11.84
C VAL A 194 9.78 14.68 10.42
N LEU A 195 10.64 13.73 10.10
CA LEU A 195 10.65 13.07 8.78
C LEU A 195 9.35 12.30 8.51
N THR A 196 8.74 11.73 9.55
CA THR A 196 7.46 11.01 9.41
C THR A 196 6.34 11.99 9.06
N GLU A 197 6.29 13.16 9.72
CA GLU A 197 5.28 14.17 9.38
C GLU A 197 5.52 14.82 8.01
N GLN A 198 6.78 15.02 7.60
CA GLN A 198 7.10 15.44 6.23
C GLN A 198 6.60 14.43 5.20
N LEU A 199 6.83 13.13 5.42
CA LEU A 199 6.30 12.08 4.55
C LEU A 199 4.77 12.11 4.49
N ARG A 200 4.11 12.25 5.65
CA ARG A 200 2.66 12.33 5.72
C ARG A 200 2.10 13.54 4.96
N THR A 201 2.71 14.69 5.15
CA THR A 201 2.35 15.93 4.44
C THR A 201 2.48 15.72 2.94
N ARG A 202 3.60 15.16 2.47
CA ARG A 202 3.80 14.90 1.03
C ARG A 202 2.78 13.89 0.47
N MET A 203 2.43 12.84 1.24
CA MET A 203 1.38 11.90 0.84
C MET A 203 0.01 12.57 0.71
N ARG A 204 -0.34 13.54 1.59
CA ARG A 204 -1.58 14.31 1.49
C ARG A 204 -1.60 15.20 0.27
N GLU A 205 -0.51 15.91 0.00
CA GLU A 205 -0.36 16.73 -1.21
C GLU A 205 -0.55 15.88 -2.48
N LEU A 206 0.07 14.70 -2.54
CA LEU A 206 -0.11 13.78 -3.66
C LEU A 206 -1.56 13.29 -3.80
N LEU A 207 -2.27 13.08 -2.69
CA LEU A 207 -3.69 12.75 -2.74
C LEU A 207 -4.49 13.91 -3.34
N ASP A 208 -4.21 15.14 -2.92
CA ASP A 208 -4.89 16.34 -3.42
C ASP A 208 -4.63 16.53 -4.91
N GLU A 209 -3.38 16.43 -5.36
CA GLU A 209 -2.98 16.45 -6.76
C GLU A 209 -3.68 15.35 -7.58
N THR A 210 -3.80 14.14 -7.01
CA THR A 210 -4.41 13.00 -7.69
C THR A 210 -5.91 13.17 -7.84
N VAL A 211 -6.59 13.63 -6.78
CA VAL A 211 -8.03 13.88 -6.78
C VAL A 211 -8.39 15.03 -7.72
N ALA A 212 -7.58 16.10 -7.75
CA ALA A 212 -7.83 17.27 -8.61
C ALA A 212 -7.86 16.92 -10.11
N ARG A 213 -7.09 15.91 -10.54
CA ARG A 213 -7.09 15.47 -11.96
C ARG A 213 -8.02 14.27 -12.23
N TYR A 214 -8.62 13.68 -11.18
CA TYR A 214 -9.48 12.51 -11.32
C TYR A 214 -10.88 12.93 -11.80
N PRO A 215 -11.42 12.28 -12.85
CA PRO A 215 -12.75 12.66 -13.36
C PRO A 215 -13.86 12.15 -12.43
N TYR A 216 -14.61 13.06 -11.81
CA TYR A 216 -15.82 12.74 -11.06
C TYR A 216 -16.76 13.97 -11.00
N GLU A 217 -18.03 13.71 -10.68
CA GLU A 217 -19.04 14.72 -10.48
C GLU A 217 -19.71 14.56 -9.11
N GLY A 218 -20.23 15.64 -8.57
CA GLY A 218 -20.92 15.66 -7.28
C GLY A 218 -20.00 15.37 -6.09
N SER A 219 -20.56 14.80 -5.04
CA SER A 219 -19.86 14.48 -3.78
C SER A 219 -19.83 12.96 -3.54
N PRO A 220 -19.02 12.19 -4.26
CA PRO A 220 -19.04 10.74 -4.14
C PRO A 220 -18.39 10.25 -2.82
N TRP A 221 -18.84 9.09 -2.34
CA TRP A 221 -18.42 8.47 -1.09
C TRP A 221 -16.94 8.06 -1.06
N TRP A 222 -16.30 7.96 -2.21
CA TRP A 222 -14.89 7.55 -2.36
C TRP A 222 -13.93 8.74 -2.51
N VAL A 223 -14.43 9.96 -2.36
CA VAL A 223 -13.62 11.20 -2.29
C VAL A 223 -13.62 11.70 -0.85
N PRO A 224 -12.46 12.12 -0.31
CA PRO A 224 -12.39 12.71 1.03
C PRO A 224 -13.33 13.90 1.19
N VAL A 225 -13.98 14.02 2.35
CA VAL A 225 -14.89 15.15 2.64
C VAL A 225 -14.21 16.50 2.49
N ARG A 226 -12.91 16.61 2.89
CA ARG A 226 -12.15 17.87 2.74
C ARG A 226 -11.88 18.26 1.27
N LEU A 227 -12.04 17.33 0.34
CA LEU A 227 -11.88 17.55 -1.10
C LEU A 227 -13.23 17.57 -1.84
N GLY A 228 -14.33 17.78 -1.11
CA GLY A 228 -15.67 17.91 -1.68
C GLY A 228 -16.44 16.60 -1.84
N GLY A 229 -15.91 15.48 -1.39
CA GLY A 229 -16.61 14.19 -1.37
C GLY A 229 -17.52 14.01 -0.16
N SER A 230 -18.07 12.81 -0.02
CA SER A 230 -18.91 12.40 1.12
C SER A 230 -18.34 11.17 1.88
N ALA A 231 -17.05 10.89 1.73
CA ALA A 231 -16.39 9.91 2.59
C ALA A 231 -16.49 10.34 4.07
N PRO A 232 -16.48 9.40 5.04
CA PRO A 232 -16.42 9.74 6.45
C PRO A 232 -15.22 10.65 6.77
N THR A 233 -15.36 11.54 7.76
CA THR A 233 -14.18 12.25 8.29
C THR A 233 -13.19 11.26 8.91
N LEU A 234 -11.95 11.69 9.18
CA LEU A 234 -10.97 10.83 9.86
C LEU A 234 -11.48 10.33 11.20
N GLU A 235 -12.14 11.20 11.99
CA GLU A 235 -12.73 10.84 13.30
C GLU A 235 -13.87 9.84 13.17
N GLN A 236 -14.79 10.07 12.23
CA GLN A 236 -15.88 9.13 11.95
C GLN A 236 -15.36 7.76 11.48
N ALA A 237 -14.33 7.77 10.62
CA ALA A 237 -13.69 6.56 10.13
C ALA A 237 -13.02 5.78 11.25
N GLU A 238 -12.38 6.46 12.20
CA GLU A 238 -11.75 5.84 13.38
C GLU A 238 -12.80 5.21 14.30
N GLU A 239 -13.91 5.89 14.53
CA GLU A 239 -15.04 5.36 15.29
C GLU A 239 -15.61 4.09 14.65
N ILE A 240 -15.87 4.11 13.34
CA ILE A 240 -16.33 2.94 12.59
C ILE A 240 -15.34 1.78 12.73
N ASP A 241 -14.03 2.04 12.63
CA ASP A 241 -13.00 1.03 12.78
C ASP A 241 -12.93 0.48 14.21
N ARG A 242 -13.15 1.31 15.23
CA ARG A 242 -13.22 0.90 16.64
C ARG A 242 -14.39 -0.06 16.86
N GLN A 243 -15.59 0.30 16.39
CA GLN A 243 -16.78 -0.52 16.47
C GLN A 243 -16.62 -1.86 15.73
N ALA A 244 -16.04 -1.83 14.52
CA ALA A 244 -15.78 -3.04 13.75
C ALA A 244 -14.77 -3.97 14.43
N ARG A 245 -13.76 -3.43 15.12
CA ARG A 245 -12.79 -4.23 15.92
C ARG A 245 -13.48 -4.86 17.12
N ALA A 246 -14.30 -4.11 17.86
CA ALA A 246 -15.06 -4.62 19.01
C ALA A 246 -16.02 -5.75 18.60
N ALA A 247 -16.78 -5.58 17.53
CA ALA A 247 -17.69 -6.58 17.01
C ALA A 247 -16.96 -7.89 16.60
N ARG A 248 -15.77 -7.77 15.96
CA ARG A 248 -14.94 -8.94 15.59
C ARG A 248 -14.42 -9.66 16.83
N ALA A 249 -13.99 -8.93 17.86
CA ALA A 249 -13.51 -9.50 19.12
C ALA A 249 -14.64 -10.27 19.84
N ALA A 250 -15.84 -9.68 19.96
CA ALA A 250 -17.01 -10.32 20.54
C ALA A 250 -17.41 -11.61 19.80
N LYS A 251 -17.41 -11.58 18.45
CA LYS A 251 -17.70 -12.77 17.62
C LYS A 251 -16.65 -13.88 17.80
N LYS A 252 -15.39 -13.52 17.98
CA LYS A 252 -14.30 -14.49 18.25
C LYS A 252 -14.46 -15.13 19.62
N ALA A 253 -14.78 -14.35 20.64
CA ALA A 253 -15.04 -14.85 22.00
C ALA A 253 -16.25 -15.82 22.05
N ALA A 254 -17.36 -15.45 21.40
CA ALA A 254 -18.54 -16.29 21.30
C ALA A 254 -18.28 -17.66 20.62
N LYS A 255 -17.47 -17.63 19.51
CA LYS A 255 -17.06 -18.88 18.83
C LYS A 255 -16.10 -19.73 19.67
N GLY A 256 -15.28 -19.13 20.51
CA GLY A 256 -14.39 -19.86 21.45
C GLY A 256 -15.15 -20.52 22.57
N ALA A 257 -16.21 -19.88 23.08
CA ALA A 257 -17.08 -20.42 24.11
C ALA A 257 -17.97 -21.58 23.61
N SER A 258 -18.38 -21.56 22.34
CA SER A 258 -19.20 -22.64 21.71
C SER A 258 -18.41 -23.89 21.31
N LYS A 259 -17.08 -23.90 21.45
CA LYS A 259 -16.22 -25.06 21.14
C LYS A 259 -15.66 -25.77 22.39
N LYS A 260 -15.98 -25.28 23.57
CA LYS A 260 -15.74 -25.96 24.86
C LYS A 260 -17.01 -26.62 25.37
#